data_7bd015ad74416c7ece0a2ddf55aa5a9c
#
_entry.id   7bd015ad74416c7ece0a2ddf55aa5a9c
#
_cell.length_a   1.000
_cell.length_b   1.000
_cell.length_c   1.000
_cell.angle_alpha   90.00
_cell.angle_beta   90.00
_cell.angle_gamma   90.00
#
_symmetry.space_group_name_H-M   'P 1'
#
loop_
_entity.id
_entity.type
_entity.pdbx_description
1 polymer ?
#
loop_
_entity_poly.entity_id
_entity_poly.type
_entity_poly.pdbx_seq_one_letter_code
_entity_poly.pdbx_strand_id
1 'polypeptide(L)'
;MNSEINSKENIFNIGHYINGQAVADNSVTQAVFNPATGEIRAHVALAGASTVAKAIESAHNAFSAWRSTAPQKRVQIFFKFRQLLEQQADALCALITLEHGKVLDDARGELGRGIEVVEYACGISELLKGEFSKNAGPNIDSWSELQPLGVAVGITPFNFPAMVPMWMFPMAIACGNTFILKPSERDPSVALLMAELFCEAGLPPGVFNVVNGDKAAVDALLADPRISAVSFVGSTPIAEYLYRQATHNGKRVQALGGAKNHAVIMPDADIDGAVDALMGAAYGSCGERCMAISVAVCIGDDLADKVIAKLTTKIAALKIGPGTDISNDMGPLITQAAKDRVSNYLEQGIAEGAQLVVDGRGLVVHGNEKGFLSEAVCSMK
;
A
#
# COMPACT_ATOMS: atom_id res chain seq x y z
N MET A 1 -33.77 22.35 11.72
CA MET A 1 -34.27 20.96 11.82
C MET A 1 -33.05 20.13 12.09
N ASN A 2 -32.78 19.84 13.36
CA ASN A 2 -31.69 18.99 13.81
C ASN A 2 -32.08 17.54 13.55
N SER A 3 -31.49 16.91 12.57
CA SER A 3 -31.52 15.45 12.47
C SER A 3 -30.32 14.93 13.27
N GLU A 4 -30.57 14.42 14.47
CA GLU A 4 -29.69 13.54 15.20
C GLU A 4 -29.31 12.39 14.25
N ILE A 5 -28.04 12.33 13.86
CA ILE A 5 -27.46 11.22 13.14
C ILE A 5 -27.39 10.07 14.13
N ASN A 6 -28.34 9.17 14.03
CA ASN A 6 -28.49 7.98 14.86
C ASN A 6 -27.32 7.03 14.53
N SER A 7 -26.29 7.01 15.37
CA SER A 7 -25.03 6.25 15.23
C SER A 7 -25.19 4.76 15.53
N LYS A 8 -26.08 4.08 14.83
CA LYS A 8 -25.96 2.66 14.52
C LYS A 8 -25.78 2.54 13.01
N GLU A 9 -24.59 2.92 12.55
CA GLU A 9 -24.19 2.65 11.18
C GLU A 9 -24.32 1.15 10.93
N ASN A 10 -25.16 0.80 9.96
CA ASN A 10 -25.29 -0.59 9.52
C ASN A 10 -23.91 -1.04 9.02
N ILE A 11 -23.31 -2.00 9.72
CA ILE A 11 -22.08 -2.67 9.25
C ILE A 11 -22.37 -3.23 7.88
N PHE A 12 -21.63 -2.78 6.86
CA PHE A 12 -21.83 -3.18 5.47
C PHE A 12 -20.79 -4.20 5.02
N ASN A 13 -21.08 -4.93 3.95
CA ASN A 13 -20.15 -5.90 3.37
C ASN A 13 -19.41 -5.28 2.19
N ILE A 14 -18.09 -5.43 2.19
CA ILE A 14 -17.18 -5.04 1.12
C ILE A 14 -16.92 -6.28 0.26
N GLY A 15 -17.36 -6.23 -1.01
CA GLY A 15 -17.17 -7.31 -1.99
C GLY A 15 -15.91 -7.12 -2.84
N HIS A 16 -16.01 -7.52 -4.09
CA HIS A 16 -14.95 -7.45 -5.10
C HIS A 16 -15.34 -6.49 -6.22
N TYR A 17 -14.40 -6.18 -7.12
CA TYR A 17 -14.68 -5.47 -8.37
C TYR A 17 -14.16 -6.30 -9.54
N ILE A 18 -15.09 -6.91 -10.30
CA ILE A 18 -14.74 -7.86 -11.37
C ILE A 18 -15.51 -7.50 -12.64
N ASN A 19 -14.82 -7.48 -13.76
CA ASN A 19 -15.42 -7.19 -15.07
C ASN A 19 -16.18 -5.85 -15.12
N GLY A 20 -15.61 -4.81 -14.50
CA GLY A 20 -16.20 -3.47 -14.46
C GLY A 20 -17.41 -3.32 -13.53
N GLN A 21 -17.64 -4.25 -12.61
CA GLN A 21 -18.79 -4.25 -11.72
C GLN A 21 -18.42 -4.64 -10.29
N ALA A 22 -19.13 -4.07 -9.31
CA ALA A 22 -19.10 -4.53 -7.93
C ALA A 22 -19.74 -5.92 -7.83
N VAL A 23 -19.06 -6.84 -7.16
CA VAL A 23 -19.48 -8.23 -6.98
C VAL A 23 -19.56 -8.53 -5.49
N ALA A 24 -20.77 -8.81 -5.01
CA ALA A 24 -20.98 -9.26 -3.65
C ALA A 24 -20.53 -10.72 -3.48
N ASP A 25 -19.86 -11.00 -2.37
CA ASP A 25 -19.52 -12.35 -1.93
C ASP A 25 -19.70 -12.41 -0.40
N ASN A 26 -20.54 -13.31 0.05
CA ASN A 26 -20.89 -13.45 1.48
C ASN A 26 -20.44 -14.79 2.05
N SER A 27 -19.56 -15.53 1.36
CA SER A 27 -19.16 -16.88 1.76
C SER A 27 -18.28 -16.88 3.03
N VAL A 28 -17.21 -16.13 3.03
CA VAL A 28 -16.30 -15.94 4.16
C VAL A 28 -15.97 -14.45 4.27
N THR A 29 -16.02 -13.91 5.47
CA THR A 29 -15.74 -12.49 5.69
C THR A 29 -14.78 -12.27 6.84
N GLN A 30 -14.08 -11.14 6.82
CA GLN A 30 -13.21 -10.66 7.88
C GLN A 30 -13.63 -9.24 8.29
N ALA A 31 -13.54 -8.94 9.59
CA ALA A 31 -13.83 -7.60 10.09
C ALA A 31 -12.77 -6.58 9.62
N VAL A 32 -13.27 -5.44 9.16
CA VAL A 32 -12.47 -4.22 8.89
C VAL A 32 -12.76 -3.25 10.03
N PHE A 33 -11.71 -2.79 10.68
CA PHE A 33 -11.82 -1.91 11.84
C PHE A 33 -11.58 -0.45 11.45
N ASN A 34 -12.15 0.45 12.26
CA ASN A 34 -11.60 1.79 12.39
C ASN A 34 -10.51 1.74 13.48
N PRO A 35 -9.22 1.86 13.12
CA PRO A 35 -8.14 1.69 14.10
C PRO A 35 -8.14 2.76 15.21
N ALA A 36 -8.71 3.94 14.94
CA ALA A 36 -8.79 5.02 15.92
C ALA A 36 -9.77 4.73 17.06
N THR A 37 -10.86 4.01 16.78
CA THR A 37 -11.87 3.67 17.76
C THR A 37 -11.85 2.20 18.21
N GLY A 38 -11.22 1.32 17.43
CA GLY A 38 -11.22 -0.13 17.61
C GLY A 38 -12.56 -0.79 17.26
N GLU A 39 -13.51 -0.06 16.66
CA GLU A 39 -14.82 -0.57 16.27
C GLU A 39 -14.79 -1.20 14.89
N ILE A 40 -15.65 -2.20 14.68
CA ILE A 40 -15.85 -2.83 13.37
C ILE A 40 -16.65 -1.85 12.50
N ARG A 41 -16.05 -1.44 11.38
CA ARG A 41 -16.65 -0.57 10.36
C ARG A 41 -17.40 -1.36 9.28
N ALA A 42 -16.83 -2.47 8.86
CA ALA A 42 -17.35 -3.29 7.76
C ALA A 42 -16.86 -4.74 7.87
N HIS A 43 -17.40 -5.60 7.03
CA HIS A 43 -16.85 -6.92 6.78
C HIS A 43 -16.40 -7.04 5.32
N VAL A 44 -15.16 -7.43 5.08
CA VAL A 44 -14.65 -7.68 3.75
C VAL A 44 -14.80 -9.15 3.38
N ALA A 45 -15.27 -9.41 2.16
CA ALA A 45 -15.35 -10.75 1.61
C ALA A 45 -13.94 -11.31 1.33
N LEU A 46 -13.71 -12.58 1.68
CA LEU A 46 -12.49 -13.30 1.36
C LEU A 46 -12.79 -14.26 0.21
N ALA A 47 -12.27 -13.95 -0.98
CA ALA A 47 -12.53 -14.71 -2.19
C ALA A 47 -12.05 -16.16 -2.09
N GLY A 48 -12.95 -17.10 -2.31
CA GLY A 48 -12.60 -18.49 -2.56
C GLY A 48 -12.12 -18.71 -4.00
N ALA A 49 -11.67 -19.93 -4.31
CA ALA A 49 -11.12 -20.31 -5.62
C ALA A 49 -12.08 -19.99 -6.79
N SER A 50 -13.40 -20.11 -6.61
CA SER A 50 -14.39 -19.82 -7.62
C SER A 50 -14.43 -18.32 -7.99
N THR A 51 -14.40 -17.43 -7.00
CA THR A 51 -14.40 -15.99 -7.22
C THR A 51 -13.09 -15.53 -7.87
N VAL A 52 -11.95 -16.09 -7.43
CA VAL A 52 -10.63 -15.86 -8.05
C VAL A 52 -10.64 -16.30 -9.51
N ALA A 53 -11.18 -17.49 -9.81
CA ALA A 53 -11.26 -18.01 -11.19
C ALA A 53 -12.08 -17.09 -12.11
N LYS A 54 -13.18 -16.49 -11.62
CA LYS A 54 -13.98 -15.50 -12.38
C LYS A 54 -13.18 -14.24 -12.71
N ALA A 55 -12.39 -13.74 -11.75
CA ALA A 55 -11.54 -12.57 -11.99
C ALA A 55 -10.43 -12.87 -13.01
N ILE A 56 -9.81 -14.06 -12.93
CA ILE A 56 -8.80 -14.50 -13.90
C ILE A 56 -9.41 -14.65 -15.29
N GLU A 57 -10.58 -15.26 -15.39
CA GLU A 57 -11.29 -15.41 -16.66
C GLU A 57 -11.65 -14.04 -17.28
N SER A 58 -12.15 -13.12 -16.47
CA SER A 58 -12.44 -11.74 -16.90
C SER A 58 -11.19 -11.05 -17.45
N ALA A 59 -10.07 -11.10 -16.70
CA ALA A 59 -8.81 -10.51 -17.13
C ALA A 59 -8.24 -11.17 -18.40
N HIS A 60 -8.32 -12.49 -18.49
CA HIS A 60 -7.82 -13.25 -19.63
C HIS A 60 -8.62 -12.92 -20.91
N ASN A 61 -9.93 -12.84 -20.82
CA ASN A 61 -10.80 -12.54 -21.95
C ASN A 61 -10.60 -11.10 -22.46
N ALA A 62 -10.37 -10.13 -21.56
CA ALA A 62 -10.11 -8.75 -21.93
C ALA A 62 -8.74 -8.53 -22.58
N PHE A 63 -7.77 -9.40 -22.36
CA PHE A 63 -6.38 -9.21 -22.76
C PHE A 63 -6.20 -9.03 -24.26
N SER A 64 -6.82 -9.86 -25.10
CA SER A 64 -6.62 -9.82 -26.56
C SER A 64 -7.02 -8.47 -27.17
N ALA A 65 -8.14 -7.91 -26.78
CA ALA A 65 -8.58 -6.61 -27.23
C ALA A 65 -7.73 -5.47 -26.68
N TRP A 66 -7.37 -5.57 -25.38
CA TRP A 66 -6.58 -4.52 -24.72
C TRP A 66 -5.15 -4.42 -25.27
N ARG A 67 -4.46 -5.55 -25.45
CA ARG A 67 -3.10 -5.56 -26.03
C ARG A 67 -3.05 -4.94 -27.42
N SER A 68 -4.12 -5.09 -28.20
CA SER A 68 -4.25 -4.55 -29.56
C SER A 68 -4.65 -3.08 -29.59
N THR A 69 -5.03 -2.49 -28.44
CA THR A 69 -5.36 -1.06 -28.35
C THR A 69 -4.07 -0.23 -28.45
N ALA A 70 -4.05 0.72 -29.40
CA ALA A 70 -2.87 1.57 -29.60
C ALA A 70 -2.47 2.30 -28.30
N PRO A 71 -1.16 2.42 -27.98
CA PRO A 71 -0.69 3.07 -26.77
C PRO A 71 -1.28 4.47 -26.54
N GLN A 72 -1.40 5.29 -27.57
CA GLN A 72 -1.98 6.64 -27.49
C GLN A 72 -3.46 6.62 -27.07
N LYS A 73 -4.23 5.59 -27.45
CA LYS A 73 -5.61 5.43 -26.99
C LYS A 73 -5.67 5.02 -25.53
N ARG A 74 -4.79 4.12 -25.11
CA ARG A 74 -4.67 3.74 -23.70
C ARG A 74 -4.34 4.94 -22.82
N VAL A 75 -3.37 5.77 -23.24
CA VAL A 75 -2.91 6.97 -22.52
C VAL A 75 -4.06 7.96 -22.25
N GLN A 76 -5.02 8.13 -23.17
CA GLN A 76 -6.17 9.02 -22.96
C GLN A 76 -7.01 8.61 -21.73
N ILE A 77 -7.11 7.31 -21.46
CA ILE A 77 -7.81 6.79 -20.29
C ILE A 77 -7.00 7.13 -19.01
N PHE A 78 -5.67 7.05 -19.06
CA PHE A 78 -4.81 7.38 -17.91
C PHE A 78 -4.85 8.88 -17.57
N PHE A 79 -4.87 9.78 -18.55
CA PHE A 79 -5.05 11.21 -18.30
C PHE A 79 -6.38 11.50 -17.58
N LYS A 80 -7.46 10.86 -18.02
CA LYS A 80 -8.76 11.00 -17.38
C LYS A 80 -8.79 10.38 -15.98
N PHE A 81 -8.16 9.21 -15.80
CA PHE A 81 -8.03 8.56 -14.49
C PHE A 81 -7.25 9.45 -13.51
N ARG A 82 -6.11 10.00 -13.93
CA ARG A 82 -5.35 10.96 -13.13
C ARG A 82 -6.22 12.13 -12.67
N GLN A 83 -6.99 12.73 -13.57
CA GLN A 83 -7.90 13.81 -13.25
C GLN A 83 -8.97 13.39 -12.23
N LEU A 84 -9.57 12.20 -12.38
CA LEU A 84 -10.56 11.68 -11.44
C LEU A 84 -9.96 11.41 -10.05
N LEU A 85 -8.74 10.89 -9.97
CA LEU A 85 -8.03 10.71 -8.70
C LEU A 85 -7.82 12.05 -7.98
N GLU A 86 -7.45 13.11 -8.68
CA GLU A 86 -7.31 14.46 -8.12
C GLU A 86 -8.65 15.03 -7.64
N GLN A 87 -9.72 14.88 -8.43
CA GLN A 87 -11.06 15.33 -8.09
C GLN A 87 -11.63 14.59 -6.87
N GLN A 88 -11.29 13.32 -6.69
CA GLN A 88 -11.74 12.47 -5.59
C GLN A 88 -10.71 12.33 -4.45
N ALA A 89 -9.68 13.18 -4.44
CA ALA A 89 -8.57 13.07 -3.49
C ALA A 89 -9.06 13.10 -2.04
N ASP A 90 -10.02 13.95 -1.69
CA ASP A 90 -10.54 14.05 -0.33
C ASP A 90 -11.28 12.76 0.10
N ALA A 91 -12.07 12.18 -0.80
CA ALA A 91 -12.78 10.93 -0.53
C ALA A 91 -11.80 9.75 -0.37
N LEU A 92 -10.79 9.67 -1.25
CA LEU A 92 -9.73 8.64 -1.18
C LEU A 92 -8.93 8.77 0.13
N CYS A 93 -8.50 9.98 0.50
CA CYS A 93 -7.77 10.22 1.74
C CYS A 93 -8.61 9.91 2.98
N ALA A 94 -9.91 10.26 2.97
CA ALA A 94 -10.82 9.93 4.06
C ALA A 94 -10.96 8.42 4.25
N LEU A 95 -11.07 7.64 3.16
CA LEU A 95 -11.12 6.17 3.22
C LEU A 95 -9.81 5.58 3.76
N ILE A 96 -8.66 6.08 3.29
CA ILE A 96 -7.35 5.66 3.80
C ILE A 96 -7.27 5.91 5.31
N THR A 97 -7.57 7.13 5.76
CA THR A 97 -7.52 7.49 7.19
C THR A 97 -8.48 6.64 8.01
N LEU A 98 -9.67 6.36 7.49
CA LEU A 98 -10.72 5.63 8.21
C LEU A 98 -10.38 4.13 8.40
N GLU A 99 -9.73 3.48 7.43
CA GLU A 99 -9.41 2.05 7.47
C GLU A 99 -7.97 1.76 7.92
N HIS A 100 -7.01 2.65 7.58
CA HIS A 100 -5.63 2.51 8.03
C HIS A 100 -5.35 3.23 9.35
N GLY A 101 -5.97 4.38 9.59
CA GLY A 101 -5.77 5.22 10.77
C GLY A 101 -4.75 6.35 10.61
N LYS A 102 -3.92 6.39 9.56
CA LYS A 102 -2.95 7.47 9.35
C LYS A 102 -3.63 8.83 9.25
N VAL A 103 -2.93 9.89 9.61
CA VAL A 103 -3.44 11.26 9.51
C VAL A 103 -3.69 11.65 8.05
N LEU A 104 -4.62 12.60 7.83
CA LEU A 104 -5.02 13.01 6.48
C LEU A 104 -3.86 13.53 5.63
N ASP A 105 -2.87 14.21 6.23
CA ASP A 105 -1.69 14.69 5.51
C ASP A 105 -0.81 13.54 5.00
N ASP A 106 -0.64 12.47 5.79
CA ASP A 106 0.04 11.25 5.36
C ASP A 106 -0.73 10.55 4.23
N ALA A 107 -2.07 10.52 4.31
CA ALA A 107 -2.92 9.97 3.26
C ALA A 107 -2.83 10.78 1.96
N ARG A 108 -2.78 12.11 2.04
CA ARG A 108 -2.56 12.99 0.88
C ARG A 108 -1.19 12.78 0.24
N GLY A 109 -0.14 12.70 1.08
CA GLY A 109 1.21 12.41 0.63
C GLY A 109 1.31 11.05 -0.08
N GLU A 110 0.67 10.03 0.46
CA GLU A 110 0.56 8.71 -0.17
C GLU A 110 -0.13 8.78 -1.53
N LEU A 111 -1.32 9.37 -1.58
CA LEU A 111 -2.11 9.49 -2.81
C LEU A 111 -1.33 10.25 -3.89
N GLY A 112 -0.69 11.38 -3.53
CA GLY A 112 0.14 12.16 -4.45
C GLY A 112 1.25 11.33 -5.09
N ARG A 113 1.96 10.53 -4.29
CA ARG A 113 3.03 9.63 -4.79
C ARG A 113 2.49 8.54 -5.71
N GLY A 114 1.27 8.06 -5.47
CA GLY A 114 0.61 7.14 -6.38
C GLY A 114 0.22 7.79 -7.70
N ILE A 115 -0.31 9.03 -7.65
CA ILE A 115 -0.69 9.81 -8.84
C ILE A 115 0.54 10.09 -9.72
N GLU A 116 1.73 10.36 -9.15
CA GLU A 116 2.98 10.53 -9.91
C GLU A 116 3.27 9.31 -10.82
N VAL A 117 2.98 8.10 -10.37
CA VAL A 117 3.17 6.89 -11.20
C VAL A 117 2.11 6.76 -12.29
N VAL A 118 0.86 7.15 -12.01
CA VAL A 118 -0.18 7.25 -13.05
C VAL A 118 0.22 8.27 -14.11
N GLU A 119 0.77 9.42 -13.70
CA GLU A 119 1.30 10.45 -14.59
C GLU A 119 2.47 9.93 -15.42
N TYR A 120 3.40 9.19 -14.81
CA TYR A 120 4.49 8.53 -15.53
C TYR A 120 3.96 7.54 -16.59
N ALA A 121 2.89 6.79 -16.27
CA ALA A 121 2.24 5.88 -17.21
C ALA A 121 1.61 6.60 -18.41
N CYS A 122 1.25 7.90 -18.29
CA CYS A 122 0.80 8.71 -19.42
C CYS A 122 1.88 8.87 -20.50
N GLY A 123 3.15 8.69 -20.17
CA GLY A 123 4.28 8.70 -21.11
C GLY A 123 4.57 7.36 -21.80
N ILE A 124 3.73 6.34 -21.62
CA ILE A 124 4.03 4.95 -22.02
C ILE A 124 4.33 4.81 -23.52
N SER A 125 3.77 5.66 -24.37
CA SER A 125 4.02 5.62 -25.81
C SER A 125 5.50 5.80 -26.17
N GLU A 126 6.24 6.60 -25.39
CA GLU A 126 7.67 6.77 -25.56
C GLU A 126 8.49 5.63 -24.94
N LEU A 127 8.02 5.10 -23.80
CA LEU A 127 8.70 4.04 -23.05
C LEU A 127 8.61 2.66 -23.75
N LEU A 128 7.61 2.47 -24.63
CA LEU A 128 7.42 1.23 -25.39
C LEU A 128 8.18 1.20 -26.73
N LYS A 129 8.92 2.26 -27.07
CA LYS A 129 9.77 2.25 -28.28
C LYS A 129 10.87 1.21 -28.13
N GLY A 130 11.05 0.43 -29.20
CA GLY A 130 12.15 -0.52 -29.32
C GLY A 130 13.39 0.11 -29.93
N GLU A 131 14.42 -0.68 -30.09
CA GLU A 131 15.69 -0.30 -30.69
C GLU A 131 15.80 -0.87 -32.12
N PHE A 132 16.54 -0.18 -32.98
CA PHE A 132 16.80 -0.63 -34.34
C PHE A 132 18.31 -0.54 -34.62
N SER A 133 18.89 -1.63 -35.13
CA SER A 133 20.27 -1.72 -35.58
C SER A 133 20.32 -2.05 -37.07
N LYS A 134 20.76 -1.09 -37.86
CA LYS A 134 20.97 -1.29 -39.28
C LYS A 134 22.29 -1.98 -39.54
N ASN A 135 22.31 -2.97 -40.48
CA ASN A 135 23.48 -3.76 -40.82
C ASN A 135 24.14 -4.43 -39.59
N ALA A 136 23.33 -5.02 -38.73
CA ALA A 136 23.79 -5.87 -37.61
C ALA A 136 24.63 -7.07 -38.10
N GLY A 137 24.51 -7.43 -39.37
CA GLY A 137 25.32 -8.33 -40.17
C GLY A 137 25.20 -7.99 -41.67
N PRO A 138 25.92 -8.68 -42.58
CA PRO A 138 25.77 -8.42 -44.00
C PRO A 138 24.33 -8.60 -44.49
N ASN A 139 23.65 -7.52 -44.90
CA ASN A 139 22.27 -7.49 -45.33
C ASN A 139 21.25 -7.92 -44.24
N ILE A 140 21.58 -7.72 -42.94
CA ILE A 140 20.72 -8.04 -41.81
C ILE A 140 20.47 -6.79 -40.98
N ASP A 141 19.21 -6.39 -40.85
CA ASP A 141 18.76 -5.42 -39.86
C ASP A 141 18.14 -6.16 -38.66
N SER A 142 18.29 -5.58 -37.46
CA SER A 142 17.74 -6.13 -36.22
C SER A 142 16.95 -5.06 -35.48
N TRP A 143 15.84 -5.45 -34.86
CA TRP A 143 15.08 -4.58 -34.00
C TRP A 143 14.49 -5.34 -32.80
N SER A 144 14.15 -4.58 -31.76
CA SER A 144 13.44 -5.07 -30.60
C SER A 144 12.03 -4.48 -30.52
N GLU A 145 11.08 -5.25 -29.98
CA GLU A 145 9.71 -4.82 -29.72
C GLU A 145 9.32 -5.25 -28.30
N LEU A 146 8.76 -4.32 -27.52
CA LEU A 146 8.20 -4.61 -26.20
C LEU A 146 6.74 -5.07 -26.34
N GLN A 147 6.43 -6.25 -25.83
CA GLN A 147 5.09 -6.81 -25.89
C GLN A 147 4.54 -7.08 -24.48
N PRO A 148 3.21 -6.92 -24.27
CA PRO A 148 2.58 -7.28 -23.00
C PRO A 148 2.63 -8.79 -22.75
N LEU A 149 2.77 -9.16 -21.47
CA LEU A 149 2.92 -10.54 -21.05
C LEU A 149 1.61 -11.32 -21.02
N GLY A 150 0.51 -10.65 -20.64
CA GLY A 150 -0.78 -11.30 -20.38
C GLY A 150 -1.48 -10.74 -19.15
N VAL A 151 -1.98 -11.64 -18.30
CA VAL A 151 -2.58 -11.28 -17.01
C VAL A 151 -1.48 -11.11 -15.97
N ALA A 152 -1.39 -9.93 -15.38
CA ALA A 152 -0.51 -9.64 -14.26
C ALA A 152 -1.30 -9.53 -12.95
N VAL A 153 -0.66 -9.84 -11.83
CA VAL A 153 -1.25 -9.78 -10.49
C VAL A 153 -0.43 -8.88 -9.59
N GLY A 154 -1.10 -8.03 -8.82
CA GLY A 154 -0.53 -7.27 -7.72
C GLY A 154 -1.10 -7.73 -6.38
N ILE A 155 -0.23 -7.99 -5.40
CA ILE A 155 -0.60 -8.32 -4.03
C ILE A 155 0.05 -7.29 -3.13
N THR A 156 -0.76 -6.49 -2.42
CA THR A 156 -0.29 -5.29 -1.76
C THR A 156 -0.56 -5.29 -0.25
N PRO A 157 0.29 -4.64 0.54
CA PRO A 157 0.15 -4.54 1.99
C PRO A 157 -0.83 -3.44 2.39
N PHE A 158 -1.11 -3.36 3.70
CA PHE A 158 -2.04 -2.38 4.26
C PHE A 158 -1.45 -0.96 4.38
N ASN A 159 -0.13 -0.84 4.54
CA ASN A 159 0.47 0.42 4.98
C ASN A 159 0.43 1.57 3.96
N PHE A 160 0.19 1.25 2.69
CA PHE A 160 -0.04 2.19 1.59
C PHE A 160 -1.11 1.64 0.64
N PRO A 161 -2.40 1.68 1.04
CA PRO A 161 -3.47 1.02 0.28
C PRO A 161 -3.81 1.67 -1.07
N ALA A 162 -3.34 2.91 -1.31
CA ALA A 162 -3.44 3.57 -2.60
C ALA A 162 -2.12 3.56 -3.37
N MET A 163 -1.01 3.98 -2.73
CA MET A 163 0.28 4.19 -3.38
C MET A 163 0.86 2.88 -3.92
N VAL A 164 0.93 1.82 -3.11
CA VAL A 164 1.56 0.56 -3.53
C VAL A 164 0.80 -0.13 -4.67
N PRO A 165 -0.54 -0.22 -4.67
CA PRO A 165 -1.29 -0.62 -5.85
C PRO A 165 -0.97 0.22 -7.10
N MET A 166 -0.90 1.56 -6.96
CA MET A 166 -0.57 2.46 -8.06
C MET A 166 0.88 2.35 -8.55
N TRP A 167 1.79 1.72 -7.81
CA TRP A 167 3.11 1.36 -8.33
C TRP A 167 3.08 0.18 -9.31
N MET A 168 2.01 -0.62 -9.27
CA MET A 168 1.92 -1.88 -10.01
C MET A 168 0.97 -1.79 -11.21
N PHE A 169 -0.33 -1.53 -10.96
CA PHE A 169 -1.35 -1.67 -12.00
C PHE A 169 -1.25 -0.62 -13.12
N PRO A 170 -0.90 0.68 -12.89
CA PRO A 170 -0.86 1.65 -13.97
C PRO A 170 0.14 1.27 -15.05
N MET A 171 1.35 0.94 -14.67
CA MET A 171 2.40 0.56 -15.63
C MET A 171 2.07 -0.74 -16.35
N ALA A 172 1.57 -1.74 -15.65
CA ALA A 172 1.18 -3.01 -16.26
C ALA A 172 0.08 -2.82 -17.32
N ILE A 173 -0.96 -2.05 -16.97
CA ILE A 173 -2.12 -1.78 -17.84
C ILE A 173 -1.70 -0.87 -19.02
N ALA A 174 -0.91 0.17 -18.78
CA ALA A 174 -0.41 1.04 -19.84
C ALA A 174 0.43 0.28 -20.86
N CYS A 175 1.23 -0.72 -20.43
CA CYS A 175 1.97 -1.61 -21.31
C CYS A 175 1.08 -2.58 -22.12
N GLY A 176 -0.22 -2.66 -21.83
CA GLY A 176 -1.17 -3.52 -22.55
C GLY A 176 -1.47 -4.85 -21.86
N ASN A 177 -1.03 -5.04 -20.61
CA ASN A 177 -1.43 -6.18 -19.78
C ASN A 177 -2.82 -5.93 -19.18
N THR A 178 -3.51 -7.01 -18.80
CA THR A 178 -4.64 -6.93 -17.86
C THR A 178 -4.14 -7.18 -16.45
N PHE A 179 -4.87 -6.71 -15.45
CA PHE A 179 -4.39 -6.71 -14.08
C PHE A 179 -5.44 -7.15 -13.07
N ILE A 180 -5.03 -7.97 -12.11
CA ILE A 180 -5.81 -8.34 -10.95
C ILE A 180 -5.08 -7.84 -9.71
N LEU A 181 -5.72 -6.97 -8.93
CA LEU A 181 -5.23 -6.48 -7.65
C LEU A 181 -5.85 -7.29 -6.51
N LYS A 182 -5.02 -7.85 -5.64
CA LYS A 182 -5.41 -8.33 -4.31
C LYS A 182 -4.89 -7.32 -3.27
N PRO A 183 -5.71 -6.36 -2.83
CA PRO A 183 -5.31 -5.42 -1.78
C PRO A 183 -5.26 -6.10 -0.42
N SER A 184 -4.82 -5.38 0.60
CA SER A 184 -4.94 -5.83 1.99
C SER A 184 -6.41 -5.98 2.39
N GLU A 185 -6.73 -7.04 3.11
CA GLU A 185 -8.05 -7.29 3.68
C GLU A 185 -8.36 -6.39 4.89
N ARG A 186 -7.38 -5.59 5.35
CA ARG A 186 -7.55 -4.67 6.49
C ARG A 186 -8.10 -3.31 6.09
N ASP A 187 -7.77 -2.87 4.87
CA ASP A 187 -8.13 -1.55 4.34
C ASP A 187 -8.46 -1.62 2.83
N PRO A 188 -9.49 -2.40 2.47
CA PRO A 188 -9.77 -2.76 1.08
C PRO A 188 -10.48 -1.68 0.26
N SER A 189 -11.16 -0.71 0.91
CA SER A 189 -12.15 0.15 0.23
C SER A 189 -11.52 1.10 -0.79
N VAL A 190 -10.32 1.62 -0.52
CA VAL A 190 -9.67 2.56 -1.45
C VAL A 190 -9.32 1.90 -2.78
N ALA A 191 -8.96 0.62 -2.78
CA ALA A 191 -8.66 -0.13 -4.01
C ALA A 191 -9.91 -0.30 -4.90
N LEU A 192 -11.07 -0.49 -4.27
CA LEU A 192 -12.35 -0.59 -4.99
C LEU A 192 -12.76 0.75 -5.60
N LEU A 193 -12.64 1.85 -4.84
CA LEU A 193 -12.91 3.19 -5.37
C LEU A 193 -11.98 3.54 -6.53
N MET A 194 -10.69 3.21 -6.45
CA MET A 194 -9.77 3.38 -7.58
C MET A 194 -10.20 2.60 -8.82
N ALA A 195 -10.74 1.38 -8.64
CA ALA A 195 -11.22 0.58 -9.76
C ALA A 195 -12.47 1.19 -10.41
N GLU A 196 -13.40 1.72 -9.63
CA GLU A 196 -14.57 2.45 -10.10
C GLU A 196 -14.16 3.70 -10.90
N LEU A 197 -13.26 4.51 -10.37
CA LEU A 197 -12.73 5.70 -11.05
C LEU A 197 -12.01 5.36 -12.35
N PHE A 198 -11.28 4.24 -12.38
CA PHE A 198 -10.60 3.82 -13.60
C PHE A 198 -11.60 3.34 -14.67
N CYS A 199 -12.68 2.67 -14.28
CA CYS A 199 -13.79 2.33 -15.17
C CYS A 199 -14.49 3.61 -15.69
N GLU A 200 -14.76 4.60 -14.82
CA GLU A 200 -15.32 5.91 -15.19
C GLU A 200 -14.41 6.66 -16.17
N ALA A 201 -13.09 6.51 -16.03
CA ALA A 201 -12.12 7.05 -16.99
C ALA A 201 -12.22 6.42 -18.39
N GLY A 202 -12.95 5.30 -18.52
CA GLY A 202 -13.18 4.60 -19.78
C GLY A 202 -12.33 3.33 -19.96
N LEU A 203 -11.74 2.80 -18.88
CA LEU A 203 -11.05 1.52 -18.94
C LEU A 203 -12.06 0.40 -19.27
N PRO A 204 -11.81 -0.45 -20.28
CA PRO A 204 -12.74 -1.52 -20.62
C PRO A 204 -12.91 -2.53 -19.48
N PRO A 205 -14.12 -3.10 -19.31
CA PRO A 205 -14.37 -4.17 -18.35
C PRO A 205 -13.35 -5.32 -18.47
N GLY A 206 -12.93 -5.87 -17.33
CA GLY A 206 -11.97 -6.97 -17.28
C GLY A 206 -10.49 -6.57 -17.34
N VAL A 207 -10.15 -5.38 -17.84
CA VAL A 207 -8.74 -4.93 -17.89
C VAL A 207 -8.15 -4.73 -16.50
N PHE A 208 -8.96 -4.22 -15.56
CA PHE A 208 -8.60 -4.09 -14.14
C PHE A 208 -9.66 -4.76 -13.27
N ASN A 209 -9.24 -5.63 -12.36
CA ASN A 209 -10.09 -6.35 -11.41
C ASN A 209 -9.50 -6.24 -10.01
N VAL A 210 -10.35 -6.15 -8.98
CA VAL A 210 -9.95 -6.15 -7.57
C VAL A 210 -10.62 -7.32 -6.86
N VAL A 211 -9.81 -8.18 -6.27
CA VAL A 211 -10.26 -9.36 -5.54
C VAL A 211 -9.75 -9.31 -4.12
N ASN A 212 -10.63 -9.07 -3.17
CA ASN A 212 -10.30 -9.14 -1.75
C ASN A 212 -10.14 -10.61 -1.33
N GLY A 213 -9.22 -10.88 -0.42
CA GLY A 213 -8.95 -12.25 0.01
C GLY A 213 -7.71 -12.38 0.86
N ASP A 214 -7.57 -13.56 1.42
CA ASP A 214 -6.46 -13.99 2.24
C ASP A 214 -5.48 -14.89 1.48
N LYS A 215 -4.76 -15.75 2.21
CA LYS A 215 -3.83 -16.73 1.66
C LYS A 215 -4.48 -17.65 0.61
N ALA A 216 -5.74 -18.06 0.80
CA ALA A 216 -6.42 -18.97 -0.13
C ALA A 216 -6.61 -18.32 -1.51
N ALA A 217 -6.98 -17.03 -1.54
CA ALA A 217 -7.07 -16.28 -2.79
C ALA A 217 -5.70 -16.11 -3.47
N VAL A 218 -4.65 -15.85 -2.68
CA VAL A 218 -3.28 -15.75 -3.18
C VAL A 218 -2.82 -17.06 -3.81
N ASP A 219 -3.02 -18.19 -3.13
CA ASP A 219 -2.63 -19.50 -3.63
C ASP A 219 -3.34 -19.85 -4.95
N ALA A 220 -4.63 -19.53 -5.07
CA ALA A 220 -5.40 -19.71 -6.29
C ALA A 220 -4.86 -18.85 -7.45
N LEU A 221 -4.48 -17.60 -7.20
CA LEU A 221 -3.83 -16.73 -8.20
C LEU A 221 -2.48 -17.29 -8.65
N LEU A 222 -1.66 -17.78 -7.69
CA LEU A 222 -0.33 -18.30 -8.00
C LEU A 222 -0.36 -19.61 -8.78
N ALA A 223 -1.39 -20.43 -8.56
CA ALA A 223 -1.52 -21.73 -9.21
C ALA A 223 -2.05 -21.65 -10.65
N ASP A 224 -2.84 -20.64 -11.00
CA ASP A 224 -3.52 -20.56 -12.31
C ASP A 224 -2.51 -20.25 -13.45
N PRO A 225 -2.41 -21.10 -14.49
CA PRO A 225 -1.44 -20.94 -15.57
C PRO A 225 -1.68 -19.71 -16.45
N ARG A 226 -2.85 -19.09 -16.41
CA ARG A 226 -3.17 -17.87 -17.17
C ARG A 226 -2.51 -16.62 -16.61
N ILE A 227 -2.03 -16.66 -15.36
CA ILE A 227 -1.28 -15.57 -14.73
C ILE A 227 0.18 -15.63 -15.22
N SER A 228 0.65 -14.57 -15.85
CA SER A 228 2.00 -14.46 -16.42
C SER A 228 3.02 -13.80 -15.50
N ALA A 229 2.57 -12.88 -14.65
CA ALA A 229 3.46 -12.10 -13.77
C ALA A 229 2.79 -11.79 -12.44
N VAL A 230 3.62 -11.69 -11.38
CA VAL A 230 3.20 -11.36 -10.02
C VAL A 230 4.12 -10.29 -9.45
N SER A 231 3.53 -9.22 -8.92
CA SER A 231 4.18 -8.21 -8.10
C SER A 231 3.65 -8.28 -6.67
N PHE A 232 4.56 -8.27 -5.70
CA PHE A 232 4.23 -8.37 -4.28
C PHE A 232 5.03 -7.35 -3.46
N VAL A 233 4.36 -6.72 -2.52
CA VAL A 233 4.98 -5.98 -1.42
C VAL A 233 4.36 -6.45 -0.11
N GLY A 234 5.19 -6.78 0.89
CA GLY A 234 4.72 -7.21 2.21
C GLY A 234 5.84 -7.71 3.11
N SER A 235 5.54 -8.60 4.03
CA SER A 235 6.53 -9.16 4.95
C SER A 235 7.50 -10.14 4.25
N THR A 236 8.74 -10.21 4.72
CA THR A 236 9.79 -11.06 4.14
C THR A 236 9.39 -12.54 4.03
N PRO A 237 8.78 -13.18 5.06
CA PRO A 237 8.37 -14.59 4.93
C PRO A 237 7.34 -14.82 3.83
N ILE A 238 6.42 -13.87 3.64
CA ILE A 238 5.41 -13.96 2.58
C ILE A 238 6.03 -13.69 1.21
N ALA A 239 6.95 -12.72 1.10
CA ALA A 239 7.70 -12.45 -0.13
C ALA A 239 8.46 -13.70 -0.61
N GLU A 240 9.13 -14.40 0.31
CA GLU A 240 9.86 -15.64 0.03
C GLU A 240 8.91 -16.77 -0.42
N TYR A 241 7.80 -16.94 0.29
CA TYR A 241 6.77 -17.90 -0.10
C TYR A 241 6.24 -17.64 -1.51
N LEU A 242 5.84 -16.40 -1.78
CA LEU A 242 5.32 -15.97 -3.07
C LEU A 242 6.32 -16.15 -4.20
N TYR A 243 7.56 -15.77 -3.98
CA TYR A 243 8.64 -15.92 -4.95
C TYR A 243 8.80 -17.38 -5.34
N ARG A 244 8.90 -18.29 -4.35
CA ARG A 244 9.04 -19.73 -4.60
C ARG A 244 7.85 -20.31 -5.35
N GLN A 245 6.62 -20.01 -4.92
CA GLN A 245 5.41 -20.55 -5.55
C GLN A 245 5.22 -20.03 -6.98
N ALA A 246 5.41 -18.74 -7.20
CA ALA A 246 5.21 -18.14 -8.50
C ALA A 246 6.29 -18.60 -9.51
N THR A 247 7.57 -18.65 -9.12
CA THR A 247 8.66 -19.14 -9.98
C THR A 247 8.51 -20.63 -10.29
N HIS A 248 8.07 -21.45 -9.31
CA HIS A 248 7.74 -22.86 -9.54
C HIS A 248 6.68 -23.03 -10.63
N ASN A 249 5.71 -22.14 -10.70
CA ASN A 249 4.66 -22.11 -11.71
C ASN A 249 5.06 -21.33 -12.99
N GLY A 250 6.32 -21.02 -13.20
CA GLY A 250 6.86 -20.40 -14.42
C GLY A 250 6.47 -18.92 -14.61
N LYS A 251 6.03 -18.22 -13.55
CA LYS A 251 5.61 -16.81 -13.60
C LYS A 251 6.80 -15.88 -13.41
N ARG A 252 6.75 -14.69 -14.01
CA ARG A 252 7.65 -13.60 -13.66
C ARG A 252 7.26 -13.04 -12.29
N VAL A 253 8.25 -12.76 -11.44
CA VAL A 253 8.01 -12.37 -10.05
C VAL A 253 8.87 -11.18 -9.67
N GLN A 254 8.23 -10.21 -9.03
CA GLN A 254 8.87 -9.20 -8.22
C GLN A 254 8.28 -9.28 -6.81
N ALA A 255 9.07 -9.73 -5.84
CA ALA A 255 8.64 -9.88 -4.45
C ALA A 255 9.52 -9.01 -3.54
N LEU A 256 8.91 -7.98 -2.94
CA LEU A 256 9.59 -7.02 -2.07
C LEU A 256 9.17 -7.30 -0.62
N GLY A 257 10.16 -7.57 0.22
CA GLY A 257 9.99 -7.91 1.63
C GLY A 257 10.15 -6.73 2.57
N GLY A 258 10.29 -7.02 3.87
CA GLY A 258 10.53 -6.04 4.92
C GLY A 258 11.95 -5.43 4.86
N ALA A 259 12.10 -4.33 5.56
CA ALA A 259 13.37 -3.61 5.68
C ALA A 259 13.67 -3.27 7.14
N LYS A 260 14.95 -2.99 7.43
CA LYS A 260 15.44 -2.39 8.68
C LYS A 260 16.37 -1.24 8.30
N ASN A 261 15.78 -0.07 8.04
CA ASN A 261 16.52 1.07 7.53
C ASN A 261 17.35 1.73 8.64
N HIS A 262 18.58 2.07 8.33
CA HIS A 262 19.52 2.74 9.21
C HIS A 262 19.86 4.13 8.67
N ALA A 263 19.86 5.14 9.53
CA ALA A 263 20.40 6.46 9.25
C ALA A 263 21.74 6.62 10.00
N VAL A 264 22.80 6.97 9.30
CA VAL A 264 24.10 7.27 9.91
C VAL A 264 24.20 8.79 10.07
N ILE A 265 24.40 9.25 11.32
CA ILE A 265 24.53 10.66 11.67
C ILE A 265 26.00 10.94 11.97
N MET A 266 26.61 11.79 11.13
CA MET A 266 28.02 12.16 11.25
C MET A 266 28.21 13.31 12.25
N PRO A 267 29.44 13.47 12.83
CA PRO A 267 29.72 14.50 13.84
C PRO A 267 29.50 15.94 13.37
N ASP A 268 29.60 16.19 12.08
CA ASP A 268 29.42 17.49 11.43
C ASP A 268 28.01 17.72 10.86
N ALA A 269 27.04 16.81 11.15
CA ALA A 269 25.68 16.96 10.70
C ALA A 269 24.97 18.12 11.40
N ASP A 270 24.02 18.74 10.68
CA ASP A 270 23.00 19.60 11.31
C ASP A 270 22.10 18.73 12.19
N ILE A 271 22.30 18.78 13.51
CA ILE A 271 21.60 17.93 14.47
C ILE A 271 20.10 18.26 14.50
N ASP A 272 19.70 19.52 14.37
CA ASP A 272 18.30 19.91 14.38
C ASP A 272 17.58 19.39 13.14
N GLY A 273 18.16 19.57 11.97
CA GLY A 273 17.66 19.01 10.71
C GLY A 273 17.64 17.47 10.71
N ALA A 274 18.65 16.82 11.29
CA ALA A 274 18.70 15.36 11.42
C ALA A 274 17.59 14.82 12.32
N VAL A 275 17.33 15.47 13.46
CA VAL A 275 16.25 15.09 14.39
C VAL A 275 14.89 15.32 13.77
N ASP A 276 14.66 16.43 13.02
CA ASP A 276 13.42 16.67 12.29
C ASP A 276 13.16 15.61 11.22
N ALA A 277 14.21 15.24 10.48
CA ALA A 277 14.12 14.15 9.50
C ALA A 277 13.79 12.79 10.16
N LEU A 278 14.40 12.50 11.32
CA LEU A 278 14.11 11.29 12.09
C LEU A 278 12.67 11.26 12.60
N MET A 279 12.13 12.39 13.10
CA MET A 279 10.72 12.47 13.52
C MET A 279 9.77 12.06 12.40
N GLY A 280 9.93 12.64 11.22
CA GLY A 280 9.09 12.29 10.07
C GLY A 280 9.31 10.87 9.55
N ALA A 281 10.57 10.41 9.49
CA ALA A 281 10.93 9.13 8.90
C ALA A 281 10.73 7.93 9.82
N ALA A 282 10.85 8.09 11.14
CA ALA A 282 10.70 7.00 12.10
C ALA A 282 9.27 6.86 12.62
N TYR A 283 8.59 7.99 12.91
CA TYR A 283 7.31 8.01 13.61
C TYR A 283 6.11 8.30 12.68
N GLY A 284 6.31 8.88 11.51
CA GLY A 284 5.22 9.10 10.55
C GLY A 284 4.46 7.81 10.27
N SER A 285 3.12 7.86 10.32
CA SER A 285 2.24 6.69 10.18
C SER A 285 2.59 5.56 11.18
N CYS A 286 2.89 5.89 12.43
CA CYS A 286 3.31 4.95 13.49
C CYS A 286 4.52 4.08 13.12
N GLY A 287 5.39 4.54 12.20
CA GLY A 287 6.49 3.73 11.68
C GLY A 287 6.07 2.59 10.75
N GLU A 288 4.80 2.45 10.40
CA GLU A 288 4.27 1.43 9.49
C GLU A 288 4.59 1.73 8.02
N ARG A 289 5.79 2.20 7.73
CA ARG A 289 6.29 2.48 6.38
C ARG A 289 7.46 1.55 6.05
N CYS A 290 7.52 1.09 4.81
CA CYS A 290 8.64 0.27 4.33
C CYS A 290 9.99 1.01 4.39
N MET A 291 9.97 2.34 4.26
CA MET A 291 11.13 3.23 4.32
C MET A 291 11.32 3.91 5.69
N ALA A 292 10.57 3.50 6.72
CA ALA A 292 10.75 4.05 8.06
C ALA A 292 12.18 3.81 8.57
N ILE A 293 12.78 4.83 9.17
CA ILE A 293 14.09 4.70 9.81
C ILE A 293 13.88 4.01 11.15
N SER A 294 14.40 2.79 11.26
CA SER A 294 14.30 1.99 12.49
C SER A 294 15.48 2.17 13.43
N VAL A 295 16.64 2.61 12.90
CA VAL A 295 17.89 2.74 13.64
C VAL A 295 18.59 4.03 13.22
N ALA A 296 18.95 4.85 14.21
CA ALA A 296 19.87 5.98 14.05
C ALA A 296 21.23 5.58 14.61
N VAL A 297 22.27 5.56 13.76
CA VAL A 297 23.65 5.26 14.13
C VAL A 297 24.41 6.57 14.26
N CYS A 298 24.57 7.05 15.48
CA CYS A 298 25.33 8.27 15.76
C CYS A 298 26.83 7.95 15.86
N ILE A 299 27.66 8.74 15.16
CA ILE A 299 29.13 8.56 15.23
C ILE A 299 29.69 9.41 16.35
N GLY A 300 29.90 8.77 17.52
CA GLY A 300 30.41 9.35 18.77
C GLY A 300 29.33 9.55 19.83
N ASP A 301 29.71 9.32 21.09
CA ASP A 301 28.78 9.31 22.21
C ASP A 301 28.18 10.70 22.48
N ASP A 302 28.98 11.76 22.41
CA ASP A 302 28.50 13.15 22.59
C ASP A 302 27.43 13.53 21.56
N LEU A 303 27.52 12.99 20.33
CA LEU A 303 26.51 13.22 19.29
C LEU A 303 25.23 12.43 19.60
N ALA A 304 25.38 11.18 20.03
CA ALA A 304 24.25 10.34 20.41
C ALA A 304 23.43 10.98 21.53
N ASP A 305 24.07 11.45 22.58
CA ASP A 305 23.42 12.13 23.73
C ASP A 305 22.63 13.37 23.27
N LYS A 306 23.20 14.19 22.39
CA LYS A 306 22.53 15.38 21.84
C LYS A 306 21.31 15.03 20.99
N VAL A 307 21.43 14.02 20.12
CA VAL A 307 20.35 13.55 19.26
C VAL A 307 19.21 13.00 20.12
N ILE A 308 19.53 12.16 21.13
CA ILE A 308 18.55 11.57 22.04
C ILE A 308 17.80 12.65 22.82
N ALA A 309 18.50 13.63 23.41
CA ALA A 309 17.88 14.70 24.17
C ALA A 309 16.89 15.53 23.34
N LYS A 310 17.28 15.88 22.11
CA LYS A 310 16.39 16.62 21.18
C LYS A 310 15.23 15.76 20.69
N LEU A 311 15.48 14.50 20.34
CA LEU A 311 14.45 13.58 19.88
C LEU A 311 13.40 13.33 20.98
N THR A 312 13.83 13.10 22.23
CA THR A 312 12.94 12.92 23.38
C THR A 312 11.99 14.13 23.56
N THR A 313 12.52 15.36 23.41
CA THR A 313 11.74 16.58 23.50
C THR A 313 10.67 16.64 22.41
N LYS A 314 11.01 16.27 21.17
CA LYS A 314 10.07 16.28 20.04
C LYS A 314 9.04 15.15 20.14
N ILE A 315 9.43 13.96 20.61
CA ILE A 315 8.49 12.86 20.86
C ILE A 315 7.44 13.26 21.90
N ALA A 316 7.85 13.89 23.01
CA ALA A 316 6.93 14.36 24.05
C ALA A 316 5.95 15.44 23.57
N ALA A 317 6.26 16.12 22.47
CA ALA A 317 5.39 17.13 21.87
C ALA A 317 4.39 16.57 20.84
N LEU A 318 4.54 15.30 20.41
CA LEU A 318 3.65 14.69 19.43
C LEU A 318 2.21 14.61 19.94
N LYS A 319 1.29 15.07 19.13
CA LYS A 319 -0.14 14.90 19.35
C LYS A 319 -0.63 13.62 18.68
N ILE A 320 -1.09 12.69 19.49
CA ILE A 320 -1.51 11.37 19.05
C ILE A 320 -3.02 11.22 19.22
N GLY A 321 -3.69 10.83 18.15
CA GLY A 321 -5.13 10.68 18.17
C GLY A 321 -5.71 10.20 16.84
N PRO A 322 -7.05 10.26 16.65
CA PRO A 322 -7.68 9.90 15.40
C PRO A 322 -7.10 10.68 14.22
N GLY A 323 -6.74 9.98 13.14
CA GLY A 323 -6.17 10.60 11.94
C GLY A 323 -7.11 11.56 11.21
N THR A 324 -8.41 11.53 11.52
CA THR A 324 -9.42 12.46 11.01
C THR A 324 -9.37 13.84 11.68
N ASP A 325 -8.73 13.96 12.84
CA ASP A 325 -8.50 15.23 13.50
C ASP A 325 -7.17 15.82 13.01
N ILE A 326 -7.26 16.92 12.27
CA ILE A 326 -6.11 17.61 11.64
C ILE A 326 -5.11 18.20 12.66
N SER A 327 -5.47 18.25 13.95
CA SER A 327 -4.56 18.70 15.00
C SER A 327 -3.61 17.62 15.49
N ASN A 328 -3.82 16.36 15.09
CA ASN A 328 -2.97 15.22 15.45
C ASN A 328 -1.82 15.03 14.45
N ASP A 329 -0.65 14.75 14.98
CA ASP A 329 0.57 14.49 14.22
C ASP A 329 0.71 13.02 13.84
N MET A 330 0.15 12.09 14.66
CA MET A 330 0.25 10.65 14.46
C MET A 330 -1.07 9.95 14.81
N GLY A 331 -1.49 9.02 13.94
CA GLY A 331 -2.66 8.17 14.11
C GLY A 331 -2.38 6.88 14.87
N PRO A 332 -3.33 5.90 14.85
CA PRO A 332 -3.18 4.57 15.45
C PRO A 332 -2.35 3.62 14.59
N LEU A 333 -1.93 2.49 15.18
CA LEU A 333 -1.51 1.29 14.46
C LEU A 333 -2.72 0.62 13.80
N ILE A 334 -2.48 -0.17 12.75
CA ILE A 334 -3.55 -0.78 11.94
C ILE A 334 -4.41 -1.80 12.70
N THR A 335 -3.87 -2.51 13.69
CA THR A 335 -4.58 -3.54 14.46
C THR A 335 -4.08 -3.63 15.90
N GLN A 336 -4.92 -4.17 16.78
CA GLN A 336 -4.51 -4.53 18.14
C GLN A 336 -3.30 -5.49 18.15
N ALA A 337 -3.28 -6.48 17.26
CA ALA A 337 -2.15 -7.40 17.14
C ALA A 337 -0.83 -6.71 16.74
N ALA A 338 -0.90 -5.61 15.96
CA ALA A 338 0.29 -4.80 15.67
C ALA A 338 0.76 -4.04 16.91
N LYS A 339 -0.15 -3.46 17.70
CA LYS A 339 0.14 -2.80 18.97
C LYS A 339 0.77 -3.75 19.97
N ASP A 340 0.20 -4.95 20.14
CA ASP A 340 0.72 -5.98 21.05
C ASP A 340 2.13 -6.43 20.63
N ARG A 341 2.36 -6.60 19.33
CA ARG A 341 3.67 -6.99 18.80
C ARG A 341 4.73 -5.92 19.05
N VAL A 342 4.41 -4.64 18.87
CA VAL A 342 5.33 -3.53 19.16
C VAL A 342 5.66 -3.54 20.65
N SER A 343 4.66 -3.66 21.54
CA SER A 343 4.87 -3.76 22.98
C SER A 343 5.77 -4.92 23.38
N ASN A 344 5.58 -6.11 22.77
CA ASN A 344 6.43 -7.28 23.01
C ASN A 344 7.88 -7.07 22.54
N TYR A 345 8.11 -6.36 21.43
CA TYR A 345 9.49 -6.03 21.00
C TYR A 345 10.20 -5.09 21.96
N LEU A 346 9.47 -4.19 22.62
CA LEU A 346 10.05 -3.31 23.64
C LEU A 346 10.51 -4.12 24.87
N GLU A 347 9.67 -5.05 25.35
CA GLU A 347 10.05 -5.95 26.44
C GLU A 347 11.29 -6.79 26.09
N GLN A 348 11.31 -7.32 24.87
CA GLN A 348 12.46 -8.08 24.37
C GLN A 348 13.72 -7.21 24.32
N GLY A 349 13.63 -5.98 23.78
CA GLY A 349 14.74 -5.06 23.70
C GLY A 349 15.32 -4.74 25.10
N ILE A 350 14.46 -4.49 26.09
CA ILE A 350 14.88 -4.27 27.49
C ILE A 350 15.58 -5.51 28.04
N ALA A 351 15.03 -6.69 27.80
CA ALA A 351 15.64 -7.96 28.25
C ALA A 351 17.00 -8.23 27.60
N GLU A 352 17.21 -7.75 26.37
CA GLU A 352 18.48 -7.82 25.64
C GLU A 352 19.48 -6.71 26.05
N GLY A 353 19.11 -5.85 27.01
CA GLY A 353 19.96 -4.81 27.56
C GLY A 353 19.84 -3.43 26.93
N ALA A 354 18.82 -3.17 26.13
CA ALA A 354 18.55 -1.82 25.65
C ALA A 354 18.01 -0.94 26.78
N GLN A 355 18.42 0.32 26.81
CA GLN A 355 17.89 1.33 27.71
C GLN A 355 16.66 1.97 27.07
N LEU A 356 15.49 1.84 27.70
CA LEU A 356 14.27 2.51 27.27
C LEU A 356 14.33 3.99 27.68
N VAL A 357 14.40 4.89 26.72
CA VAL A 357 14.48 6.34 26.95
C VAL A 357 13.10 6.98 27.00
N VAL A 358 12.20 6.57 26.10
CA VAL A 358 10.79 6.98 26.08
C VAL A 358 9.93 5.74 25.98
N ASP A 359 8.95 5.61 26.90
CA ASP A 359 7.98 4.52 26.92
C ASP A 359 6.60 5.03 26.57
N GLY A 360 6.13 4.68 25.38
CA GLY A 360 4.82 5.10 24.87
C GLY A 360 3.68 4.12 25.15
N ARG A 361 3.90 3.05 25.90
CA ARG A 361 2.91 1.96 26.09
C ARG A 361 1.70 2.32 26.95
N GLY A 362 1.77 3.39 27.71
CA GLY A 362 0.73 3.82 28.63
C GLY A 362 -0.26 4.84 28.09
N LEU A 363 -0.16 5.21 26.81
CA LEU A 363 -1.01 6.24 26.25
C LEU A 363 -2.49 5.85 26.32
N VAL A 364 -3.31 6.77 26.86
CA VAL A 364 -4.78 6.72 26.82
C VAL A 364 -5.29 7.97 26.13
N VAL A 365 -5.95 7.79 25.00
CA VAL A 365 -6.61 8.89 24.28
C VAL A 365 -8.09 8.92 24.66
N HIS A 366 -8.51 9.96 25.38
CA HIS A 366 -9.89 10.08 25.88
C HIS A 366 -10.90 10.09 24.74
N GLY A 367 -11.94 9.25 24.89
CA GLY A 367 -12.97 9.01 23.87
C GLY A 367 -12.55 8.01 22.78
N ASN A 368 -11.30 7.50 22.82
CA ASN A 368 -10.77 6.51 21.89
C ASN A 368 -10.00 5.39 22.61
N GLU A 369 -10.41 5.01 23.80
CA GLU A 369 -9.71 4.07 24.68
C GLU A 369 -9.59 2.67 24.09
N LYS A 370 -10.49 2.30 23.18
CA LYS A 370 -10.47 1.02 22.46
C LYS A 370 -9.64 1.07 21.17
N GLY A 371 -9.20 2.25 20.77
CA GLY A 371 -8.38 2.45 19.58
C GLY A 371 -6.99 1.82 19.72
N PHE A 372 -6.37 1.53 18.60
CA PHE A 372 -5.02 0.93 18.55
C PHE A 372 -3.91 1.98 18.67
N LEU A 373 -4.19 3.08 19.36
CA LEU A 373 -3.29 4.20 19.59
C LEU A 373 -2.14 3.78 20.52
N SER A 374 -0.93 4.22 20.19
CA SER A 374 0.28 4.05 20.99
C SER A 374 1.17 5.27 20.80
N GLU A 375 1.83 5.70 21.85
CA GLU A 375 2.82 6.77 21.79
C GLU A 375 4.10 6.29 21.10
N ALA A 376 4.88 7.25 20.62
CA ALA A 376 6.21 6.99 20.05
C ALA A 376 7.17 6.46 21.12
N VAL A 377 8.08 5.58 20.71
CA VAL A 377 9.04 4.93 21.61
C VAL A 377 10.46 5.17 21.11
N CYS A 378 11.36 5.46 22.04
CA CYS A 378 12.79 5.56 21.77
C CYS A 378 13.55 4.66 22.74
N SER A 379 14.44 3.83 22.22
CA SER A 379 15.39 3.04 23.01
C SER A 379 16.82 3.24 22.50
N MET A 380 17.79 3.12 23.41
CA MET A 380 19.21 3.23 23.13
C MET A 380 19.89 1.91 23.53
N LYS A 381 20.91 1.51 22.77
CA LYS A 381 21.75 0.36 23.08
C LYS A 381 23.21 0.76 23.15
#